data_4a418347baeaa21f20f8290e4feedb21
#
_entry.id   4a418347baeaa21f20f8290e4feedb21
#
_cell.length_a   1.000
_cell.length_b   1.000
_cell.length_c   1.000
_cell.angle_alpha   90.00
_cell.angle_beta   90.00
_cell.angle_gamma   90.00
#
_symmetry.space_group_name_H-M   'P 1'
#
loop_
_entity.id
_entity.type
_entity.pdbx_description
1 polymer ?
#
loop_
_entity_poly.entity_id
_entity_poly.type
_entity_poly.pdbx_seq_one_letter_code
_entity_poly.pdbx_strand_id
1 'polypeptide(L)'
;VLNALIWSRAARFSARQRSQSGTPPLLHADDLGLGAGVDHAIFDLNQSGRLDGASLLVNGPSAKTATDTWRQLPNPPALYLHLCLTEGPGDSANVDLPTSFGRLLLASWLPWQRRRLKPQIRRSLRQQITRYQQLTGTNEIHLDGHQHVHLIPMVLDTVLGLAQSEQVTWIRTTAEPLPT
;
A
#
# COMPACT_ATOMS: atom_id res chain seq x y z
N VAL A 1 -9.04 -21.20 11.40
CA VAL A 1 -9.29 -20.37 12.61
C VAL A 1 -8.44 -19.11 12.57
N LEU A 2 -7.12 -19.19 12.31
CA LEU A 2 -6.23 -18.03 12.32
C LEU A 2 -6.58 -16.99 11.25
N ASN A 3 -6.94 -17.42 10.04
CA ASN A 3 -7.32 -16.53 8.94
C ASN A 3 -8.61 -15.76 9.21
N ALA A 4 -9.60 -16.41 9.82
CA ALA A 4 -10.85 -15.74 10.20
C ALA A 4 -10.61 -14.60 11.22
N LEU A 5 -9.65 -14.78 12.13
CA LEU A 5 -9.25 -13.74 13.09
C LEU A 5 -8.57 -12.55 12.41
N ILE A 6 -7.70 -12.80 11.41
CA ILE A 6 -7.02 -11.73 10.66
C ILE A 6 -8.05 -10.92 9.88
N TRP A 7 -8.96 -11.56 9.15
CA TRP A 7 -10.01 -10.86 8.41
C TRP A 7 -10.98 -10.11 9.31
N SER A 8 -11.29 -10.65 10.49
CA SER A 8 -12.14 -9.94 11.47
C SER A 8 -11.43 -8.69 12.04
N ARG A 9 -10.10 -8.73 12.21
CA ARG A 9 -9.30 -7.54 12.60
C ARG A 9 -9.27 -6.50 11.49
N ALA A 10 -9.07 -6.92 10.24
CA ALA A 10 -9.08 -6.04 9.08
C ALA A 10 -10.46 -5.39 8.89
N ALA A 11 -11.54 -6.14 9.02
CA ALA A 11 -12.90 -5.62 8.95
C ALA A 11 -13.18 -4.57 10.04
N ARG A 12 -12.75 -4.83 11.28
CA ARG A 12 -12.88 -3.85 12.38
C ARG A 12 -12.04 -2.61 12.15
N PHE A 13 -10.82 -2.75 11.65
CA PHE A 13 -9.95 -1.63 11.30
C PHE A 13 -10.61 -0.78 10.20
N SER A 14 -11.06 -1.39 9.13
CA SER A 14 -11.76 -0.72 8.02
C SER A 14 -13.09 -0.08 8.44
N ALA A 15 -13.86 -0.69 9.35
CA ALA A 15 -15.08 -0.10 9.90
C ALA A 15 -14.79 1.15 10.74
N ARG A 16 -13.72 1.12 11.54
CA ARG A 16 -13.27 2.29 12.32
C ARG A 16 -12.83 3.44 11.41
N GLN A 17 -12.16 3.13 10.30
CA GLN A 17 -11.78 4.13 9.30
C GLN A 17 -13.00 4.80 8.66
N ARG A 18 -14.01 4.02 8.25
CA ARG A 18 -15.25 4.57 7.67
C ARG A 18 -15.98 5.54 8.60
N SER A 19 -15.80 5.42 9.90
CA SER A 19 -16.36 6.35 10.87
C SER A 19 -15.54 7.64 11.05
N GLN A 20 -14.29 7.66 10.56
CA GLN A 20 -13.35 8.78 10.77
C GLN A 20 -12.98 9.53 9.48
N SER A 21 -13.06 8.86 8.32
CA SER A 21 -12.74 9.47 7.02
C SER A 21 -14.01 9.80 6.26
N GLY A 22 -14.06 10.96 5.65
CA GLY A 22 -15.06 11.32 4.66
C GLY A 22 -15.17 10.30 3.52
N THR A 23 -16.00 10.57 2.54
CA THR A 23 -16.22 9.71 1.37
C THR A 23 -14.87 9.28 0.77
N PRO A 24 -14.62 7.97 0.59
CA PRO A 24 -13.39 7.52 -0.05
C PRO A 24 -13.30 8.06 -1.47
N PRO A 25 -12.08 8.25 -2.00
CA PRO A 25 -11.89 8.76 -3.36
C PRO A 25 -12.64 7.90 -4.39
N LEU A 26 -13.27 8.55 -5.35
CA LEU A 26 -14.06 7.90 -6.41
C LEU A 26 -13.16 7.35 -7.52
N LEU A 27 -12.08 8.06 -7.85
CA LEU A 27 -11.10 7.65 -8.86
C LEU A 27 -9.70 7.70 -8.26
N HIS A 28 -9.03 6.57 -8.22
CA HIS A 28 -7.71 6.40 -7.64
C HIS A 28 -6.76 5.78 -8.66
N ALA A 29 -5.59 6.40 -8.85
CA ALA A 29 -4.56 5.90 -9.74
C ALA A 29 -3.48 5.16 -8.95
N ASP A 30 -3.23 3.92 -9.31
CA ASP A 30 -2.15 3.12 -8.74
C ASP A 30 -0.81 3.37 -9.48
N ASP A 31 0.31 2.95 -8.88
CA ASP A 31 1.63 2.87 -9.50
C ASP A 31 2.31 4.20 -9.83
N LEU A 32 1.97 5.31 -9.18
CA LEU A 32 2.77 6.55 -9.28
C LEU A 32 4.22 6.27 -8.88
N GLY A 33 5.17 6.72 -9.68
CA GLY A 33 6.60 6.45 -9.45
C GLY A 33 7.12 5.20 -10.16
N LEU A 34 6.26 4.43 -10.85
CA LEU A 34 6.68 3.25 -11.61
C LEU A 34 7.56 3.63 -12.82
N GLY A 35 7.34 4.80 -13.38
CA GLY A 35 8.10 5.32 -14.52
C GLY A 35 7.43 6.51 -15.17
N ALA A 36 8.21 7.28 -15.95
CA ALA A 36 7.78 8.56 -16.51
C ALA A 36 6.46 8.50 -17.30
N GLY A 37 6.20 7.41 -18.03
CA GLY A 37 4.96 7.28 -18.80
C GLY A 37 3.72 7.12 -17.92
N VAL A 38 3.82 6.35 -16.83
CA VAL A 38 2.74 6.18 -15.85
C VAL A 38 2.53 7.48 -15.10
N ASP A 39 3.60 8.11 -14.64
CA ASP A 39 3.55 9.37 -13.92
C ASP A 39 2.86 10.46 -14.76
N HIS A 40 3.22 10.56 -16.04
CA HIS A 40 2.60 11.53 -16.96
C HIS A 40 1.09 11.31 -17.08
N ALA A 41 0.66 10.07 -17.30
CA ALA A 41 -0.76 9.75 -17.39
C ALA A 41 -1.53 10.09 -16.10
N ILE A 42 -0.94 9.86 -14.93
CA ILE A 42 -1.53 10.21 -13.64
C ILE A 42 -1.64 11.73 -13.47
N PHE A 43 -0.61 12.48 -13.86
CA PHE A 43 -0.65 13.94 -13.81
C PHE A 43 -1.68 14.54 -14.79
N ASP A 44 -1.84 13.96 -15.98
CA ASP A 44 -2.86 14.37 -16.94
C ASP A 44 -4.28 14.16 -16.38
N LEU A 45 -4.52 13.01 -15.73
CA LEU A 45 -5.78 12.75 -15.02
C LEU A 45 -6.03 13.79 -13.92
N ASN A 46 -5.00 14.12 -13.14
CA ASN A 46 -5.12 15.14 -12.11
C ASN A 46 -5.45 16.53 -12.71
N GLN A 47 -4.76 16.92 -13.76
CA GLN A 47 -5.03 18.21 -14.45
C GLN A 47 -6.45 18.28 -15.02
N SER A 48 -7.01 17.15 -15.44
CA SER A 48 -8.40 17.08 -15.90
C SER A 48 -9.44 17.13 -14.77
N GLY A 49 -9.01 17.21 -13.50
CA GLY A 49 -9.89 17.23 -12.34
C GLY A 49 -10.60 15.90 -12.07
N ARG A 50 -10.07 14.81 -12.58
CA ARG A 50 -10.71 13.47 -12.48
C ARG A 50 -10.06 12.55 -11.45
N LEU A 51 -9.06 13.01 -10.72
CA LEU A 51 -8.32 12.18 -9.79
C LEU A 51 -8.61 12.58 -8.35
N ASP A 52 -9.04 11.62 -7.55
CA ASP A 52 -9.31 11.80 -6.12
C ASP A 52 -8.13 11.33 -5.24
N GLY A 53 -7.27 10.47 -5.77
CA GLY A 53 -6.09 9.98 -5.08
C GLY A 53 -5.14 9.21 -5.97
N ALA A 54 -3.91 9.00 -5.49
CA ALA A 54 -2.94 8.12 -6.14
C ALA A 54 -2.12 7.35 -5.12
N SER A 55 -1.55 6.23 -5.55
CA SER A 55 -0.67 5.40 -4.73
C SER A 55 0.75 5.39 -5.27
N LEU A 56 1.72 5.75 -4.40
CA LEU A 56 3.12 5.92 -4.71
C LEU A 56 3.92 4.63 -4.47
N LEU A 57 4.57 4.13 -5.49
CA LEU A 57 5.62 3.11 -5.42
C LEU A 57 6.93 3.77 -4.99
N VAL A 58 7.23 3.78 -3.71
CA VAL A 58 8.36 4.51 -3.12
C VAL A 58 9.74 4.06 -3.62
N ASN A 59 9.85 2.84 -4.10
CA ASN A 59 11.08 2.26 -4.67
C ASN A 59 11.10 2.31 -6.21
N GLY A 60 10.09 2.91 -6.82
CA GLY A 60 10.03 3.07 -8.26
C GLY A 60 11.11 4.02 -8.79
N PRO A 61 11.58 3.83 -10.02
CA PRO A 61 12.68 4.60 -10.59
C PRO A 61 12.37 6.11 -10.71
N SER A 62 11.11 6.48 -10.80
CA SER A 62 10.67 7.88 -10.86
C SER A 62 10.02 8.39 -9.56
N ALA A 63 10.02 7.59 -8.49
CA ALA A 63 9.32 7.92 -7.23
C ALA A 63 9.67 9.31 -6.68
N LYS A 64 10.96 9.68 -6.69
CA LYS A 64 11.39 10.99 -6.20
C LYS A 64 10.86 12.11 -7.08
N THR A 65 11.06 12.03 -8.39
CA THR A 65 10.60 13.06 -9.34
C THR A 65 9.08 13.20 -9.32
N ALA A 66 8.37 12.08 -9.30
CA ALA A 66 6.92 12.06 -9.21
C ALA A 66 6.43 12.73 -7.92
N THR A 67 7.05 12.43 -6.78
CA THR A 67 6.69 13.05 -5.50
C THR A 67 7.00 14.55 -5.48
N ASP A 68 8.15 14.96 -6.02
CA ASP A 68 8.52 16.38 -6.09
C ASP A 68 7.49 17.16 -6.95
N THR A 69 7.03 16.58 -8.07
CA THR A 69 5.97 17.16 -8.90
C THR A 69 4.62 17.17 -8.17
N TRP A 70 4.26 16.07 -7.49
CA TRP A 70 3.03 15.98 -6.71
C TRP A 70 2.90 17.06 -5.65
N ARG A 71 3.98 17.34 -4.94
CA ARG A 71 4.03 18.38 -3.89
C ARG A 71 3.89 19.81 -4.44
N GLN A 72 4.16 20.03 -5.72
CA GLN A 72 3.99 21.32 -6.38
C GLN A 72 2.57 21.56 -6.90
N LEU A 73 1.71 20.56 -6.87
CA LEU A 73 0.30 20.74 -7.26
C LEU A 73 -0.39 21.70 -6.30
N PRO A 74 -1.23 22.64 -6.81
CA PRO A 74 -1.90 23.63 -5.98
C PRO A 74 -2.88 23.00 -4.97
N ASN A 75 -3.53 21.90 -5.34
CA ASN A 75 -4.43 21.13 -4.49
C ASN A 75 -4.17 19.64 -4.77
N PRO A 76 -3.10 19.05 -4.23
CA PRO A 76 -2.78 17.66 -4.51
C PRO A 76 -3.88 16.74 -3.96
N PRO A 77 -4.36 15.77 -4.75
CA PRO A 77 -5.24 14.72 -4.24
C PRO A 77 -4.56 13.88 -3.15
N ALA A 78 -5.31 13.01 -2.49
CA ALA A 78 -4.75 12.13 -1.47
C ALA A 78 -3.65 11.24 -2.06
N LEU A 79 -2.50 11.14 -1.37
CA LEU A 79 -1.39 10.26 -1.76
C LEU A 79 -1.27 9.13 -0.76
N TYR A 80 -1.19 7.90 -1.27
CA TYR A 80 -1.10 6.67 -0.48
C TYR A 80 0.25 5.98 -0.69
N LEU A 81 0.68 5.18 0.27
CA LEU A 81 1.79 4.27 0.10
C LEU A 81 1.32 3.03 -0.68
N HIS A 82 1.86 2.82 -1.88
CA HIS A 82 1.64 1.61 -2.67
C HIS A 82 2.69 0.56 -2.31
N LEU A 83 2.33 -0.34 -1.39
CA LEU A 83 3.23 -1.38 -0.90
C LEU A 83 3.58 -2.37 -2.01
N CYS A 84 4.85 -2.56 -2.30
CA CYS A 84 5.33 -3.54 -3.28
C CYS A 84 6.21 -4.59 -2.61
N LEU A 85 5.83 -5.86 -2.69
CA LEU A 85 6.57 -7.02 -2.16
C LEU A 85 6.87 -8.08 -3.23
N THR A 86 6.22 -7.97 -4.37
CA THR A 86 6.29 -8.92 -5.48
C THR A 86 6.67 -8.19 -6.76
N GLU A 87 6.30 -8.71 -7.90
CA GLU A 87 6.56 -8.16 -9.24
C GLU A 87 6.47 -6.63 -9.30
N GLY A 88 7.60 -5.94 -9.50
CA GLY A 88 7.67 -4.49 -9.51
C GLY A 88 8.95 -3.95 -8.87
N PRO A 89 9.05 -2.64 -8.67
CA PRO A 89 10.19 -2.02 -8.01
C PRO A 89 10.12 -2.27 -6.49
N GLY A 90 10.40 -3.51 -6.11
CA GLY A 90 10.52 -3.92 -4.72
C GLY A 90 11.79 -3.36 -4.08
N ASP A 91 11.92 -3.61 -2.79
CA ASP A 91 13.14 -3.30 -2.06
C ASP A 91 14.24 -4.30 -2.43
N SER A 92 15.39 -3.80 -2.87
CA SER A 92 16.57 -4.62 -3.16
C SER A 92 17.08 -5.40 -1.94
N ALA A 93 16.66 -5.03 -0.73
CA ALA A 93 16.95 -5.76 0.50
C ALA A 93 16.07 -7.02 0.70
N ASN A 94 15.07 -7.25 -0.14
CA ASN A 94 14.15 -8.40 -0.04
C ASN A 94 14.58 -9.59 -0.91
N VAL A 95 15.84 -9.92 -0.92
CA VAL A 95 16.43 -11.00 -1.74
C VAL A 95 15.76 -12.36 -1.50
N ASP A 96 15.14 -12.57 -0.34
CA ASP A 96 14.55 -13.85 0.09
C ASP A 96 13.02 -13.94 0.00
N LEU A 97 12.35 -12.86 -0.39
CA LEU A 97 10.88 -12.90 -0.56
C LEU A 97 10.51 -13.57 -1.88
N PRO A 98 9.41 -14.33 -1.92
CA PRO A 98 8.87 -14.82 -3.18
C PRO A 98 8.53 -13.66 -4.13
N THR A 99 9.05 -13.71 -5.35
CA THR A 99 8.91 -12.62 -6.34
C THR A 99 7.55 -12.56 -7.02
N SER A 100 6.68 -13.56 -6.83
CA SER A 100 5.34 -13.56 -7.42
C SER A 100 4.25 -13.63 -6.34
N PHE A 101 3.12 -12.96 -6.63
CA PHE A 101 1.94 -12.96 -5.78
C PHE A 101 1.49 -14.37 -5.37
N GLY A 102 1.35 -15.29 -6.34
CA GLY A 102 0.89 -16.65 -6.08
C GLY A 102 1.81 -17.42 -5.13
N ARG A 103 3.13 -17.29 -5.29
CA ARG A 103 4.10 -17.93 -4.39
C ARG A 103 4.05 -17.35 -2.98
N LEU A 104 3.91 -16.03 -2.85
CA LEU A 104 3.77 -15.38 -1.56
C LEU A 104 2.45 -15.77 -0.87
N LEU A 105 1.36 -15.85 -1.64
CA LEU A 105 0.07 -16.32 -1.14
C LEU A 105 0.16 -17.77 -0.64
N LEU A 106 0.73 -18.69 -1.41
CA LEU A 106 0.94 -20.08 -0.98
C LEU A 106 1.80 -20.16 0.27
N ALA A 107 2.91 -19.43 0.32
CA ALA A 107 3.77 -19.36 1.50
C ALA A 107 3.02 -18.86 2.75
N SER A 108 2.01 -18.02 2.58
CA SER A 108 1.20 -17.51 3.69
C SER A 108 0.35 -18.57 4.39
N TRP A 109 0.12 -19.72 3.74
CA TRP A 109 -0.63 -20.86 4.33
C TRP A 109 0.26 -21.85 5.06
N LEU A 110 1.58 -21.82 4.84
CA LEU A 110 2.54 -22.77 5.39
C LEU A 110 3.18 -22.20 6.68
N PRO A 111 2.98 -22.83 7.87
CA PRO A 111 3.42 -22.28 9.16
C PRO A 111 4.93 -21.97 9.21
N TRP A 112 5.76 -22.85 8.64
CA TRP A 112 7.23 -22.65 8.63
C TRP A 112 7.64 -21.48 7.69
N GLN A 113 6.96 -21.31 6.55
CA GLN A 113 7.20 -20.17 5.65
C GLN A 113 6.78 -18.86 6.31
N ARG A 114 5.65 -18.85 7.01
CA ARG A 114 5.20 -17.68 7.76
C ARG A 114 6.25 -17.25 8.80
N ARG A 115 6.81 -18.19 9.56
CA ARG A 115 7.86 -17.89 10.54
C ARG A 115 9.10 -17.30 9.89
N ARG A 116 9.50 -17.82 8.72
CA ARG A 116 10.68 -17.36 7.97
C ARG A 116 10.45 -15.99 7.32
N LEU A 117 9.31 -15.79 6.67
CA LEU A 117 9.06 -14.63 5.81
C LEU A 117 8.52 -13.40 6.57
N LYS A 118 7.79 -13.60 7.67
CA LYS A 118 7.21 -12.51 8.46
C LYS A 118 8.21 -11.42 8.90
N PRO A 119 9.40 -11.76 9.43
CA PRO A 119 10.41 -10.75 9.76
C PRO A 119 10.90 -9.95 8.56
N GLN A 120 11.00 -10.58 7.40
CA GLN A 120 11.44 -9.95 6.16
C GLN A 120 10.37 -8.99 5.62
N ILE A 121 9.10 -9.45 5.59
CA ILE A 121 7.95 -8.60 5.24
C ILE A 121 7.90 -7.39 6.16
N ARG A 122 8.05 -7.60 7.47
CA ARG A 122 8.06 -6.51 8.45
C ARG A 122 9.17 -5.49 8.19
N ARG A 123 10.36 -5.96 7.84
CA ARG A 123 11.49 -5.09 7.49
C ARG A 123 11.18 -4.27 6.24
N SER A 124 10.72 -4.92 5.18
CA SER A 124 10.37 -4.25 3.93
C SER A 124 9.26 -3.21 4.13
N LEU A 125 8.21 -3.55 4.88
CA LEU A 125 7.16 -2.62 5.25
C LEU A 125 7.72 -1.34 5.89
N ARG A 126 8.56 -1.50 6.91
CA ARG A 126 9.17 -0.35 7.60
C ARG A 126 10.04 0.50 6.68
N GLN A 127 10.84 -0.14 5.84
CA GLN A 127 11.67 0.57 4.87
C GLN A 127 10.83 1.38 3.88
N GLN A 128 9.75 0.79 3.35
CA GLN A 128 8.85 1.49 2.43
C GLN A 128 8.09 2.62 3.14
N ILE A 129 7.64 2.41 4.37
CA ILE A 129 7.03 3.44 5.20
C ILE A 129 8.00 4.60 5.44
N THR A 130 9.22 4.32 5.91
CA THR A 130 10.24 5.34 6.14
C THR A 130 10.56 6.11 4.85
N ARG A 131 10.68 5.40 3.74
CA ARG A 131 10.91 6.01 2.43
C ARG A 131 9.75 6.91 2.00
N TYR A 132 8.52 6.47 2.21
CA TYR A 132 7.32 7.26 1.93
C TYR A 132 7.33 8.57 2.75
N GLN A 133 7.58 8.48 4.04
CA GLN A 133 7.68 9.64 4.94
C GLN A 133 8.78 10.62 4.51
N GLN A 134 9.96 10.11 4.10
CA GLN A 134 11.04 10.93 3.58
C GLN A 134 10.67 11.66 2.28
N LEU A 135 9.97 10.98 1.37
CA LEU A 135 9.56 11.55 0.09
C LEU A 135 8.42 12.56 0.24
N THR A 136 7.43 12.24 1.05
CA THR A 136 6.18 13.03 1.16
C THR A 136 6.22 14.08 2.26
N GLY A 137 7.01 13.87 3.29
CA GLY A 137 7.06 14.73 4.49
C GLY A 137 5.88 14.51 5.45
N THR A 138 5.02 13.51 5.20
CA THR A 138 3.90 13.17 6.09
C THR A 138 4.22 11.99 7.00
N ASN A 139 3.67 12.02 8.22
CA ASN A 139 3.75 10.89 9.15
C ASN A 139 2.50 10.00 9.09
N GLU A 140 1.39 10.54 8.60
CA GLU A 140 0.15 9.78 8.43
C GLU A 140 0.21 8.95 7.15
N ILE A 141 -0.10 7.66 7.27
CA ILE A 141 0.04 6.72 6.16
C ILE A 141 -1.31 6.11 5.83
N HIS A 142 -1.74 6.37 4.60
CA HIS A 142 -2.77 5.61 3.93
C HIS A 142 -2.07 4.55 3.08
N LEU A 143 -2.47 3.29 3.17
CA LEU A 143 -1.76 2.16 2.58
C LEU A 143 -2.68 1.35 1.67
N ASP A 144 -2.17 1.02 0.52
CA ASP A 144 -2.66 -0.05 -0.33
C ASP A 144 -1.48 -0.90 -0.85
N GLY A 145 -1.61 -1.62 -1.94
CA GLY A 145 -0.47 -2.42 -2.39
C GLY A 145 -0.63 -2.94 -3.80
N HIS A 146 0.49 -2.92 -4.49
CA HIS A 146 0.66 -3.45 -5.83
C HIS A 146 0.17 -4.89 -5.88
N GLN A 147 -0.65 -5.23 -6.88
CA GLN A 147 -1.34 -6.53 -6.97
C GLN A 147 -2.13 -6.90 -5.69
N HIS A 148 -2.54 -5.93 -4.88
CA HIS A 148 -3.20 -6.16 -3.58
C HIS A 148 -2.42 -7.06 -2.62
N VAL A 149 -1.10 -7.08 -2.68
CA VAL A 149 -0.24 -7.94 -1.82
C VAL A 149 -0.48 -7.70 -0.33
N HIS A 150 -0.92 -6.50 0.05
CA HIS A 150 -1.24 -6.14 1.43
C HIS A 150 -2.43 -6.94 2.00
N LEU A 151 -3.26 -7.56 1.14
CA LEU A 151 -4.39 -8.41 1.54
C LEU A 151 -4.02 -9.88 1.72
N ILE A 152 -2.82 -10.30 1.32
CA ILE A 152 -2.32 -11.66 1.62
C ILE A 152 -2.30 -11.84 3.15
N PRO A 153 -2.90 -12.92 3.70
CA PRO A 153 -3.13 -13.07 5.15
C PRO A 153 -1.91 -12.79 6.03
N MET A 154 -0.73 -13.27 5.61
CA MET A 154 0.52 -13.03 6.35
C MET A 154 0.98 -11.57 6.28
N VAL A 155 0.80 -10.93 5.12
CA VAL A 155 1.15 -9.51 4.93
C VAL A 155 0.19 -8.64 5.71
N LEU A 156 -1.12 -8.89 5.57
CA LEU A 156 -2.17 -8.14 6.29
C LEU A 156 -1.97 -8.20 7.80
N ASP A 157 -1.71 -9.39 8.36
CA ASP A 157 -1.42 -9.55 9.79
C ASP A 157 -0.18 -8.74 10.22
N THR A 158 0.82 -8.64 9.34
CA THR A 158 2.03 -7.84 9.62
C THR A 158 1.73 -6.34 9.54
N VAL A 159 0.98 -5.88 8.53
CA VAL A 159 0.52 -4.48 8.41
C VAL A 159 -0.30 -4.07 9.63
N LEU A 160 -1.30 -4.87 10.00
CA LEU A 160 -2.15 -4.59 11.17
C LEU A 160 -1.36 -4.59 12.49
N GLY A 161 -0.30 -5.42 12.58
CA GLY A 161 0.60 -5.45 13.72
C GLY A 161 1.52 -4.23 13.83
N LEU A 162 1.74 -3.52 12.73
CA LEU A 162 2.54 -2.30 12.66
C LEU A 162 1.69 -1.02 12.65
N ALA A 163 0.41 -1.12 12.33
CA ALA A 163 -0.42 0.04 12.03
C ALA A 163 -0.37 1.14 13.09
N GLN A 164 -0.40 0.78 14.37
CA GLN A 164 -0.35 1.76 15.45
C GLN A 164 1.04 2.40 15.60
N SER A 165 2.11 1.61 15.54
CA SER A 165 3.48 2.11 15.73
C SER A 165 3.99 2.92 14.54
N GLU A 166 3.51 2.64 13.35
CA GLU A 166 3.95 3.26 12.09
C GLU A 166 2.91 4.27 11.56
N GLN A 167 1.92 4.64 12.36
CA GLN A 167 0.88 5.62 12.01
C GLN A 167 0.13 5.29 10.70
N VAL A 168 -0.10 4.01 10.43
CA VAL A 168 -0.98 3.59 9.33
C VAL A 168 -2.42 3.78 9.76
N THR A 169 -3.05 4.82 9.26
CA THR A 169 -4.41 5.23 9.66
C THR A 169 -5.47 4.69 8.72
N TRP A 170 -5.10 4.32 7.50
CA TRP A 170 -6.02 3.79 6.51
C TRP A 170 -5.39 2.67 5.69
N ILE A 171 -6.17 1.62 5.39
CA ILE A 171 -5.77 0.50 4.54
C ILE A 171 -6.90 0.23 3.55
N ARG A 172 -6.60 0.23 2.25
CA ARG A 172 -7.57 -0.15 1.21
C ARG A 172 -7.99 -1.61 1.42
N THR A 173 -9.27 -1.87 1.30
CA THR A 173 -9.82 -3.24 1.29
C THR A 173 -10.63 -3.47 0.02
N THR A 174 -10.79 -4.74 -0.37
CA THR A 174 -11.67 -5.16 -1.46
C THR A 174 -13.06 -5.54 -0.97
N ALA A 175 -13.41 -5.18 0.28
CA ALA A 175 -14.72 -5.46 0.84
C ALA A 175 -15.77 -4.54 0.20
N GLU A 176 -16.50 -5.06 -0.75
CA GLU A 176 -17.68 -4.41 -1.32
C GLU A 176 -18.94 -4.82 -0.55
N PRO A 177 -19.92 -3.92 -0.38
CA PRO A 177 -21.23 -4.32 0.14
C PRO A 177 -21.85 -5.33 -0.83
N LEU A 178 -22.29 -6.46 -0.32
CA LEU A 178 -23.05 -7.41 -1.13
C LEU A 178 -24.30 -6.70 -1.67
N PRO A 179 -24.64 -6.87 -2.96
CA PRO A 179 -25.89 -6.36 -3.47
C PRO A 179 -27.04 -6.99 -2.68
N THR A 180 -27.87 -6.14 -2.08
CA THR A 180 -29.08 -6.52 -1.34
C THR A 180 -30.18 -6.96 -2.29
#